data_fc8225bcf16ec7becb6350d16976ad91
#
_entry.id   fc8225bcf16ec7becb6350d16976ad91
#
_cell.length_a   1.000
_cell.length_b   1.000
_cell.length_c   1.000
_cell.angle_alpha   90.00
_cell.angle_beta   90.00
_cell.angle_gamma   90.00
#
_symmetry.space_group_name_H-M   'P 1'
#
loop_
_entity.id
_entity.type
_entity.pdbx_description
1 polymer ?
#
loop_
_entity_poly.entity_id
_entity_poly.type
_entity_poly.pdbx_seq_one_letter_code
_entity_poly.pdbx_strand_id
1 'polypeptide(L)'
;MGGVAEYLRVLALCHAHFTPVVNHVWGSAIAVATNLQLLAAMPPMPGGLHPWEPMLEFDTTDNKFRDNLLTEPLDIQGQVKRSGGYATIPTGPGLGVEPDRDFINHYAVAA
;
A
#
# COMPACT_ATOMS: atom_id res chain seq x y z
N MET A 1 -8.97 -10.36 -1.68
CA MET A 1 -9.81 -9.89 -0.56
C MET A 1 -10.85 -8.91 -1.12
N GLY A 2 -12.07 -8.85 -0.57
CA GLY A 2 -13.23 -8.12 -1.14
C GLY A 2 -13.27 -6.61 -0.86
N GLY A 3 -12.15 -5.91 -0.91
CA GLY A 3 -12.07 -4.46 -0.68
C GLY A 3 -11.80 -4.07 0.78
N VAL A 4 -11.81 -2.75 1.03
CA VAL A 4 -11.42 -2.15 2.33
C VAL A 4 -12.26 -2.69 3.50
N ALA A 5 -13.58 -2.75 3.33
CA ALA A 5 -14.48 -3.20 4.41
C ALA A 5 -14.21 -4.65 4.82
N GLU A 6 -13.96 -5.53 3.85
CA GLU A 6 -13.63 -6.92 4.15
C GLU A 6 -12.24 -7.07 4.75
N TYR A 7 -11.28 -6.29 4.27
CA TYR A 7 -9.95 -6.23 4.88
C TYR A 7 -10.02 -5.88 6.37
N LEU A 8 -10.79 -4.86 6.74
CA LEU A 8 -10.93 -4.43 8.13
C LEU A 8 -11.60 -5.50 9.02
N ARG A 9 -12.53 -6.29 8.48
CA ARG A 9 -13.15 -7.43 9.20
C ARG A 9 -12.13 -8.54 9.44
N VAL A 10 -11.35 -8.91 8.39
CA VAL A 10 -10.29 -9.92 8.52
C VAL A 10 -9.22 -9.46 9.50
N LEU A 11 -8.81 -8.19 9.42
CA LEU A 11 -7.83 -7.60 10.33
C LEU A 11 -8.31 -7.68 11.80
N ALA A 12 -9.58 -7.37 12.06
CA ALA A 12 -10.17 -7.47 13.41
C ALA A 12 -10.13 -8.91 13.95
N LEU A 13 -10.42 -9.90 13.10
CA LEU A 13 -10.32 -11.32 13.48
C LEU A 13 -8.86 -11.73 13.76
N CYS A 14 -7.93 -11.36 12.88
CA CYS A 14 -6.51 -11.61 13.07
C CYS A 14 -6.01 -11.00 14.38
N HIS A 15 -6.39 -9.75 14.64
CA HIS A 15 -6.05 -9.04 15.86
C HIS A 15 -6.59 -9.73 17.13
N ALA A 16 -7.85 -10.19 17.10
CA ALA A 16 -8.46 -10.92 18.21
C ALA A 16 -7.77 -12.26 18.52
N HIS A 17 -7.11 -12.83 17.50
CA HIS A 17 -6.34 -14.10 17.63
C HIS A 17 -4.82 -13.90 17.69
N PHE A 18 -4.33 -12.67 17.93
CA PHE A 18 -2.91 -12.35 17.96
C PHE A 18 -2.13 -12.81 16.71
N THR A 19 -2.79 -12.82 15.56
CA THR A 19 -2.24 -13.24 14.27
C THR A 19 -1.74 -12.00 13.52
N PRO A 20 -0.44 -11.87 13.27
CA PRO A 20 0.09 -10.75 12.49
C PRO A 20 -0.37 -10.82 11.04
N VAL A 21 -0.59 -9.64 10.44
CA VAL A 21 -0.99 -9.51 9.05
C VAL A 21 0.08 -8.76 8.29
N VAL A 22 0.55 -9.34 7.19
CA VAL A 22 1.44 -8.69 6.22
C VAL A 22 0.69 -8.55 4.91
N ASN A 23 0.59 -7.32 4.41
CA ASN A 23 -0.10 -7.10 3.15
C ASN A 23 0.81 -7.47 1.97
N HIS A 24 0.29 -8.26 1.04
CA HIS A 24 0.90 -8.50 -0.26
C HIS A 24 0.29 -7.55 -1.29
N VAL A 25 1.13 -6.84 -2.04
CA VAL A 25 0.68 -6.01 -3.17
C VAL A 25 1.58 -6.20 -4.38
N TRP A 26 0.97 -6.73 -5.44
CA TRP A 26 1.55 -6.76 -6.77
C TRP A 26 0.54 -6.15 -7.73
N GLY A 27 0.75 -4.88 -8.12
CA GLY A 27 -0.25 -4.16 -8.89
C GLY A 27 0.15 -2.72 -9.19
N SER A 28 -0.86 -1.88 -9.44
CA SER A 28 -0.66 -0.46 -9.77
C SER A 28 -0.28 0.37 -8.55
N ALA A 29 0.20 1.60 -8.80
CA ALA A 29 0.47 2.58 -7.75
C ALA A 29 -0.77 2.87 -6.87
N ILE A 30 -1.98 2.82 -7.42
CA ILE A 30 -3.23 2.96 -6.66
C ILE A 30 -3.40 1.81 -5.66
N ALA A 31 -3.08 0.58 -6.08
CA ALA A 31 -3.14 -0.58 -5.18
C ALA A 31 -2.11 -0.45 -4.06
N VAL A 32 -0.90 0.02 -4.36
CA VAL A 32 0.14 0.29 -3.35
C VAL A 32 -0.31 1.39 -2.39
N ALA A 33 -0.78 2.54 -2.89
CA ALA A 33 -1.27 3.64 -2.05
C ALA A 33 -2.41 3.19 -1.13
N THR A 34 -3.36 2.38 -1.66
CA THR A 34 -4.43 1.79 -0.85
C THR A 34 -3.89 0.92 0.27
N ASN A 35 -2.90 0.06 -0.02
CA ASN A 35 -2.29 -0.79 1.01
C ASN A 35 -1.52 0.03 2.05
N LEU A 36 -0.83 1.10 1.66
CA LEU A 36 -0.17 2.01 2.61
C LEU A 36 -1.17 2.66 3.57
N GLN A 37 -2.34 3.10 3.08
CA GLN A 37 -3.40 3.65 3.93
C GLN A 37 -3.99 2.57 4.87
N LEU A 38 -4.14 1.34 4.40
CA LEU A 38 -4.59 0.22 5.24
C LEU A 38 -3.57 -0.11 6.33
N LEU A 39 -2.27 -0.08 6.03
CA LEU A 39 -1.21 -0.26 7.02
C LEU A 39 -1.21 0.87 8.07
N ALA A 40 -1.42 2.12 7.65
CA ALA A 40 -1.54 3.26 8.56
C ALA A 40 -2.74 3.14 9.52
N ALA A 41 -3.79 2.42 9.12
CA ALA A 41 -4.98 2.17 9.92
C ALA A 41 -4.88 0.93 10.82
N MET A 42 -3.81 0.14 10.74
CA MET A 42 -3.64 -1.04 11.58
C MET A 42 -3.49 -0.64 13.06
N PRO A 43 -4.28 -1.22 13.97
CA PRO A 43 -4.06 -1.03 15.38
C PRO A 43 -2.76 -1.71 15.84
N PRO A 44 -2.09 -1.22 16.90
CA PRO A 44 -0.94 -1.91 17.45
C PRO A 44 -1.36 -3.29 17.98
N MET A 45 -0.51 -4.30 17.76
CA MET A 45 -0.77 -5.64 18.28
C MET A 45 -0.67 -5.65 19.80
N PRO A 46 -1.70 -6.11 20.53
CA PRO A 46 -1.64 -6.17 21.98
C PRO A 46 -0.70 -7.29 22.45
N GLY A 47 -0.08 -7.08 23.61
CA GLY A 47 0.62 -8.14 24.35
C GLY A 47 2.04 -8.50 23.89
N GLY A 48 2.62 -7.78 22.93
CA GLY A 48 4.02 -8.00 22.51
C GLY A 48 5.01 -7.16 23.32
N LEU A 49 6.17 -7.73 23.64
CA LEU A 49 7.33 -6.99 24.21
C LEU A 49 7.89 -5.98 23.19
N HIS A 50 7.70 -6.27 21.90
CA HIS A 50 8.03 -5.39 20.80
C HIS A 50 6.77 -5.12 19.97
N PRO A 51 6.43 -3.84 19.70
CA PRO A 51 5.35 -3.51 18.79
C PRO A 51 5.60 -4.15 17.43
N TRP A 52 4.58 -4.83 16.87
CA TRP A 52 4.63 -5.30 15.49
C TRP A 52 4.48 -4.09 14.56
N GLU A 53 5.51 -3.76 13.82
CA GLU A 53 5.41 -2.71 12.80
C GLU A 53 4.62 -3.23 11.60
N PRO A 54 3.65 -2.43 11.07
CA PRO A 54 2.95 -2.78 9.85
C PRO A 54 3.92 -2.98 8.69
N MET A 55 3.81 -4.11 7.99
CA MET A 55 4.71 -4.46 6.89
C MET A 55 3.94 -4.65 5.60
N LEU A 56 4.58 -4.25 4.49
CA LEU A 56 4.12 -4.49 3.14
C LEU A 56 5.11 -5.40 2.41
N GLU A 57 4.61 -6.50 1.87
CA GLU A 57 5.36 -7.30 0.92
C GLU A 57 5.34 -6.58 -0.43
N PHE A 58 6.48 -5.98 -0.79
CA PHE A 58 6.58 -5.08 -1.93
C PHE A 58 7.34 -5.73 -3.09
N ASP A 59 6.72 -5.73 -4.28
CA ASP A 59 7.34 -6.17 -5.51
C ASP A 59 8.37 -5.14 -6.01
N THR A 60 9.58 -5.60 -6.32
CA THR A 60 10.69 -4.79 -6.83
C THR A 60 10.97 -5.00 -8.32
N THR A 61 10.15 -5.79 -9.01
CA THR A 61 10.26 -5.97 -10.47
C THR A 61 9.77 -4.75 -11.23
N ASP A 62 10.16 -4.59 -12.49
CA ASP A 62 9.71 -3.48 -13.33
C ASP A 62 8.19 -3.54 -13.55
N ASN A 63 7.48 -2.48 -13.18
CA ASN A 63 6.04 -2.39 -13.34
C ASN A 63 5.62 -0.95 -13.66
N LYS A 64 5.34 -0.69 -14.94
CA LYS A 64 4.97 0.66 -15.41
C LYS A 64 3.73 1.23 -14.74
N PHE A 65 2.74 0.39 -14.38
CA PHE A 65 1.52 0.85 -13.70
C PHE A 65 1.76 1.17 -12.22
N ARG A 66 2.80 0.64 -11.61
CA ARG A 66 3.25 1.04 -10.29
C ARG A 66 4.12 2.30 -10.35
N ASP A 67 5.00 2.37 -11.35
CA ASP A 67 6.07 3.35 -11.37
C ASP A 67 5.67 4.67 -12.04
N ASN A 68 4.71 4.64 -13.02
CA ASN A 68 4.39 5.80 -13.87
C ASN A 68 2.90 6.19 -13.86
N LEU A 69 2.04 5.52 -13.10
CA LEU A 69 0.59 5.81 -13.10
C LEU A 69 0.23 7.10 -12.37
N LEU A 70 1.10 7.63 -11.53
CA LEU A 70 0.85 8.83 -10.74
C LEU A 70 1.62 10.02 -11.28
N THR A 71 1.06 11.22 -11.11
CA THR A 71 1.72 12.49 -11.44
C THR A 71 3.01 12.68 -10.64
N GLU A 72 2.98 12.24 -9.37
CA GLU A 72 4.16 12.13 -8.51
C GLU A 72 4.32 10.68 -8.03
N PRO A 73 5.44 10.02 -8.33
CA PRO A 73 5.67 8.64 -7.90
C PRO A 73 5.62 8.49 -6.38
N LEU A 74 5.09 7.35 -5.91
CA LEU A 74 5.18 7.00 -4.50
C LEU A 74 6.64 6.91 -4.06
N ASP A 75 6.96 7.48 -2.90
CA ASP A 75 8.29 7.49 -2.34
C ASP A 75 8.64 6.15 -1.67
N ILE A 76 8.76 5.12 -2.49
CA ILE A 76 9.08 3.76 -2.07
C ILE A 76 10.40 3.30 -2.66
N GLN A 77 10.61 3.48 -3.97
CA GLN A 77 11.79 2.95 -4.67
C GLN A 77 13.09 3.67 -4.33
N GLY A 78 13.05 4.98 -4.14
CA GLY A 78 14.22 5.75 -3.72
C GLY A 78 14.64 5.44 -2.28
N GLN A 79 13.69 5.05 -1.45
CA GLN A 79 13.87 4.87 0.00
C GLN A 79 14.15 3.43 0.42
N VAL A 80 13.69 2.40 -0.27
CA VAL A 80 14.03 1.00 0.06
C VAL A 80 15.55 0.79 0.12
N LYS A 81 16.31 1.51 -0.70
CA LYS A 81 17.79 1.48 -0.68
C LYS A 81 18.43 2.53 0.26
N ARG A 82 17.70 3.56 0.68
CA ARG A 82 18.24 4.71 1.44
C ARG A 82 17.70 4.84 2.86
N SER A 83 16.48 4.37 3.14
CA SER A 83 15.77 4.58 4.42
C SER A 83 15.61 3.31 5.26
N GLY A 84 16.33 2.24 4.95
CA GLY A 84 16.20 0.99 5.72
C GLY A 84 14.91 0.22 5.47
N GLY A 85 14.22 0.47 4.34
CA GLY A 85 13.04 -0.32 3.95
C GLY A 85 11.69 0.26 4.38
N TYR A 86 11.61 1.55 4.71
CA TYR A 86 10.35 2.21 5.06
C TYR A 86 9.72 2.91 3.83
N ALA A 87 8.39 2.93 3.78
CA ALA A 87 7.61 3.69 2.81
C ALA A 87 6.89 4.85 3.50
N THR A 88 6.84 6.01 2.83
CA THR A 88 6.08 7.16 3.31
C THR A 88 4.60 6.99 3.01
N ILE A 89 3.74 7.15 4.02
CA ILE A 89 2.28 7.15 3.83
C ILE A 89 1.87 8.46 3.16
N PRO A 90 1.18 8.44 2.00
CA PRO A 90 0.66 9.65 1.38
C PRO A 90 -0.37 10.34 2.29
N THR A 91 -0.31 11.67 2.41
CA THR A 91 -1.13 12.45 3.36
C THR A 91 -2.18 13.36 2.70
N GLY A 92 -2.29 13.36 1.37
CA GLY A 92 -3.29 14.14 0.64
C GLY A 92 -4.73 13.61 0.80
N PRO A 93 -5.73 14.31 0.24
CA PRO A 93 -7.12 13.84 0.24
C PRO A 93 -7.28 12.45 -0.42
N GLY A 94 -8.25 11.69 0.03
CA GLY A 94 -8.51 10.34 -0.47
C GLY A 94 -7.36 9.38 -0.15
N LEU A 95 -6.72 8.80 -1.18
CA LEU A 95 -5.53 7.96 -1.03
C LEU A 95 -4.23 8.77 -0.90
N GLY A 96 -4.30 10.09 -1.04
CA GLY A 96 -3.14 10.98 -1.01
C GLY A 96 -2.30 10.96 -2.29
N VAL A 97 -2.86 10.48 -3.40
CA VAL A 97 -2.17 10.38 -4.69
C VAL A 97 -3.06 10.85 -5.84
N GLU A 98 -2.46 11.39 -6.90
CA GLU A 98 -3.16 11.84 -8.10
C GLU A 98 -2.74 11.00 -9.32
N PRO A 99 -3.70 10.34 -10.00
CA PRO A 99 -3.40 9.58 -11.22
C PRO A 99 -3.04 10.49 -12.40
N ASP A 100 -2.02 10.09 -13.16
CA ASP A 100 -1.65 10.72 -14.42
C ASP A 100 -2.66 10.34 -15.51
N ARG A 101 -3.43 11.34 -15.96
CA ARG A 101 -4.48 11.17 -16.98
C ARG A 101 -3.91 10.85 -18.36
N ASP A 102 -2.76 11.39 -18.71
CA ASP A 102 -2.12 11.14 -19.99
C ASP A 102 -1.58 9.71 -20.05
N PHE A 103 -1.00 9.23 -18.94
CA PHE A 103 -0.60 7.83 -18.82
C PHE A 103 -1.82 6.89 -18.95
N ILE A 104 -2.93 7.19 -18.27
CA ILE A 104 -4.17 6.39 -18.37
C ILE A 104 -4.68 6.36 -19.80
N ASN A 105 -4.78 7.52 -20.46
CA ASN A 105 -5.28 7.62 -21.83
C ASN A 105 -4.40 6.86 -22.83
N HIS A 106 -3.08 6.81 -22.61
CA HIS A 106 -2.17 6.06 -23.47
C HIS A 106 -2.45 4.55 -23.45
N TYR A 107 -2.93 4.02 -22.32
CA TYR A 107 -3.24 2.59 -22.17
C TYR A 107 -4.74 2.27 -22.25
N ALA A 108 -5.59 3.29 -22.44
CA ALA A 108 -7.01 3.07 -22.61
C ALA A 108 -7.28 2.29 -23.88
N VAL A 109 -8.03 1.20 -23.78
CA VAL A 109 -8.56 0.47 -24.93
C VAL A 109 -9.92 1.05 -25.31
N ALA A 110 -10.16 1.24 -26.61
CA ALA A 110 -11.48 1.65 -27.09
C ALA A 110 -12.51 0.57 -26.71
N ALA A 111 -13.62 1.02 -26.10
CA ALA A 111 -14.74 0.16 -25.74
C ALA A 111 -15.55 -0.22 -26.99
#